data_9bca09375ea4d093b686fdfc0823bbff
#
_entry.id   9bca09375ea4d093b686fdfc0823bbff
#
_cell.length_a   1.000
_cell.length_b   1.000
_cell.length_c   1.000
_cell.angle_alpha   90.00
_cell.angle_beta   90.00
_cell.angle_gamma   90.00
#
_symmetry.space_group_name_H-M   'P 1'
#
loop_
_entity.id
_entity.type
_entity.pdbx_description
1 polymer ?
#
loop_
_entity_poly.entity_id
_entity_poly.type
_entity_poly.pdbx_seq_one_letter_code
_entity_poly.pdbx_strand_id
1 'polypeptide(L)'
;MITRFEELDWQPTPIGELTLRRRSEPSAGKEIYEVKLGDEYLMSSLFTVAEEALADLGLAAAAPAPGDGLEVLVGGLGLGYTAVAALRDERVSALTVIDRLAAVIGWHERMLLPASPELVGDPRTALVCDD
;
A
#
# COMPACT_ATOMS: atom_id res chain seq x y z
N MET A 1 -21.15 -17.02 14.32
CA MET A 1 -20.99 -15.76 13.58
C MET A 1 -20.38 -16.06 12.23
N ILE A 2 -20.99 -15.57 11.16
CA ILE A 2 -20.55 -15.88 9.80
C ILE A 2 -19.50 -14.83 9.40
N THR A 3 -18.29 -15.28 9.12
CA THR A 3 -17.26 -14.42 8.50
C THR A 3 -17.69 -14.10 7.07
N ARG A 4 -17.88 -12.85 6.78
CA ARG A 4 -18.22 -12.41 5.42
C ARG A 4 -16.95 -12.17 4.63
N PHE A 5 -16.85 -12.85 3.50
CA PHE A 5 -15.81 -12.63 2.51
C PHE A 5 -16.41 -11.94 1.30
N GLU A 6 -15.66 -11.04 0.73
CA GLU A 6 -15.96 -10.43 -0.55
C GLU A 6 -14.69 -10.40 -1.39
N GLU A 7 -14.73 -11.04 -2.55
CA GLU A 7 -13.66 -10.93 -3.54
C GLU A 7 -13.83 -9.62 -4.28
N LEU A 8 -12.88 -8.71 -4.10
CA LEU A 8 -12.92 -7.40 -4.72
C LEU A 8 -12.32 -7.40 -6.12
N ASP A 9 -11.30 -8.22 -6.35
CA ASP A 9 -10.66 -8.37 -7.64
C ASP A 9 -9.92 -9.70 -7.75
N TRP A 10 -9.81 -10.20 -8.97
CA TRP A 10 -9.01 -11.35 -9.32
C TRP A 10 -8.37 -11.11 -10.69
N GLN A 11 -7.07 -11.29 -10.77
CA GLN A 11 -6.33 -11.10 -12.02
C GLN A 11 -5.21 -12.13 -12.18
N PRO A 12 -5.04 -12.69 -13.37
CA PRO A 12 -3.82 -13.41 -13.67
C PRO A 12 -2.67 -12.42 -13.82
N THR A 13 -1.51 -12.75 -13.28
CA THR A 13 -0.30 -11.96 -13.39
C THR A 13 0.88 -12.82 -13.84
N PRO A 14 1.99 -12.23 -14.26
CA PRO A 14 3.18 -13.00 -14.63
C PRO A 14 3.72 -13.91 -13.53
N ILE A 15 3.39 -13.63 -12.26
CA ILE A 15 3.84 -14.44 -11.11
C ILE A 15 2.77 -15.36 -10.56
N GLY A 16 1.54 -15.34 -11.10
CA GLY A 16 0.43 -16.19 -10.67
C GLY A 16 -0.87 -15.44 -10.55
N GLU A 17 -1.89 -16.13 -10.08
CA GLU A 17 -3.21 -15.56 -9.88
C GLU A 17 -3.23 -14.69 -8.62
N LEU A 18 -3.60 -13.43 -8.79
CA LEU A 18 -3.65 -12.45 -7.71
C LEU A 18 -5.10 -12.17 -7.34
N THR A 19 -5.44 -12.33 -6.06
CA THR A 19 -6.78 -12.09 -5.53
C THR A 19 -6.74 -11.04 -4.43
N LEU A 20 -7.60 -10.04 -4.53
CA LEU A 20 -7.86 -9.08 -3.46
C LEU A 20 -9.21 -9.39 -2.83
N ARG A 21 -9.24 -9.59 -1.52
CA ARG A 21 -10.48 -9.83 -0.79
C ARG A 21 -10.58 -9.01 0.48
N ARG A 22 -11.81 -8.79 0.89
CA ARG A 22 -12.16 -8.12 2.14
C ARG A 22 -12.93 -9.11 3.01
N ARG A 23 -12.63 -9.14 4.29
CA ARG A 23 -13.41 -9.91 5.27
C ARG A 23 -13.64 -9.12 6.54
N SER A 24 -14.76 -9.41 7.20
CA SER A 24 -15.01 -8.89 8.54
C SER A 24 -14.30 -9.77 9.57
N GLU A 25 -13.58 -9.13 10.47
CA GLU A 25 -12.95 -9.82 11.60
C GLU A 25 -13.60 -9.33 12.90
N PRO A 26 -14.56 -10.08 13.44
CA PRO A 26 -15.32 -9.64 14.61
C PRO A 26 -14.44 -9.46 15.86
N SER A 27 -13.41 -10.28 16.02
CA SER A 27 -12.51 -10.18 17.16
C SER A 27 -11.65 -8.92 17.13
N ALA A 28 -11.33 -8.42 15.93
CA ALA A 28 -10.59 -7.17 15.76
C ALA A 28 -11.52 -5.95 15.60
N GLY A 29 -12.83 -6.16 15.46
CA GLY A 29 -13.81 -5.10 15.26
C GLY A 29 -13.64 -4.31 13.98
N LYS A 30 -13.03 -4.89 12.94
CA LYS A 30 -12.71 -4.19 11.69
C LYS A 30 -12.76 -5.09 10.49
N GLU A 31 -12.78 -4.47 9.32
CA GLU A 31 -12.60 -5.16 8.05
C GLU A 31 -11.11 -5.31 7.72
N ILE A 32 -10.75 -6.47 7.20
CA ILE A 32 -9.40 -6.83 6.84
C ILE A 32 -9.35 -7.06 5.33
N TYR A 33 -8.35 -6.45 4.71
CA TYR A 33 -8.03 -6.65 3.29
C TYR A 33 -6.85 -7.61 3.19
N GLU A 34 -7.01 -8.59 2.32
CA GLU A 34 -6.02 -9.65 2.14
C GLU A 34 -5.72 -9.84 0.67
N VAL A 35 -4.45 -10.03 0.36
CA VAL A 35 -3.99 -10.37 -0.99
C VAL A 35 -3.44 -11.78 -0.99
N LYS A 36 -3.95 -12.59 -1.90
CA LYS A 36 -3.46 -13.96 -2.13
C LYS A 36 -2.79 -14.05 -3.49
N LEU A 37 -1.71 -14.79 -3.54
CA LEU A 37 -1.06 -15.22 -4.78
C LEU A 37 -1.26 -16.72 -4.89
N GLY A 38 -2.13 -17.16 -5.79
CA GLY A 38 -2.60 -18.54 -5.80
C GLY A 38 -3.27 -18.87 -4.46
N ASP A 39 -2.78 -19.90 -3.78
CA ASP A 39 -3.30 -20.30 -2.47
C ASP A 39 -2.54 -19.69 -1.29
N GLU A 40 -1.51 -18.90 -1.55
CA GLU A 40 -0.68 -18.32 -0.51
C GLU A 40 -1.11 -16.91 -0.17
N TYR A 41 -1.12 -16.59 1.12
CA TYR A 41 -1.33 -15.22 1.57
C TYR A 41 -0.06 -14.41 1.34
N LEU A 42 -0.20 -13.29 0.62
CA LEU A 42 0.90 -12.42 0.28
C LEU A 42 1.00 -11.22 1.23
N MET A 43 -0.13 -10.62 1.57
CA MET A 43 -0.19 -9.47 2.48
C MET A 43 -1.58 -9.33 3.12
N SER A 44 -1.64 -8.64 4.25
CA SER A 44 -2.86 -8.39 5.00
C SER A 44 -2.82 -7.03 5.68
N SER A 45 -3.99 -6.39 5.79
CA SER A 45 -4.13 -5.14 6.54
C SER A 45 -4.32 -5.34 8.05
N LEU A 46 -4.24 -6.57 8.54
CA LEU A 46 -4.46 -6.87 9.96
C LEU A 46 -3.41 -6.20 10.85
N PHE A 47 -2.15 -6.28 10.46
CA PHE A 47 -1.03 -5.65 11.16
C PHE A 47 -0.17 -4.87 10.17
N THR A 48 -0.03 -3.56 10.41
CA THR A 48 0.67 -2.65 9.49
C THR A 48 1.86 -1.94 10.14
N VAL A 49 2.24 -2.36 11.35
CA VAL A 49 3.29 -1.71 12.15
C VAL A 49 4.64 -1.71 11.42
N ALA A 50 5.00 -2.84 10.79
CA ALA A 50 6.29 -2.95 10.11
C ALA A 50 6.36 -2.05 8.88
N GLU A 51 5.30 -1.98 8.10
CA GLU A 51 5.21 -1.14 6.91
C GLU A 51 5.29 0.35 7.26
N GLU A 52 4.59 0.76 8.31
CA GLU A 52 4.63 2.14 8.79
C GLU A 52 6.00 2.48 9.39
N ALA A 53 6.57 1.57 10.17
CA ALA A 53 7.90 1.76 10.77
C ALA A 53 9.00 1.90 9.72
N LEU A 54 8.89 1.21 8.59
CA LEU A 54 9.86 1.34 7.50
C LEU A 54 9.98 2.79 7.04
N ALA A 55 8.87 3.47 6.83
CA ALA A 55 8.86 4.88 6.45
C ALA A 55 9.33 5.77 7.60
N ASP A 56 8.78 5.58 8.79
CA ASP A 56 9.09 6.43 9.95
C ASP A 56 10.57 6.39 10.32
N LEU A 57 11.17 5.21 10.37
CA LEU A 57 12.58 5.05 10.69
C LEU A 57 13.49 5.54 9.57
N GLY A 58 13.12 5.27 8.32
CA GLY A 58 13.88 5.75 7.17
C GLY A 58 13.92 7.26 7.09
N LEU A 59 12.79 7.91 7.28
CA LEU A 59 12.67 9.35 7.26
C LEU A 59 13.34 10.02 8.47
N ALA A 60 13.28 9.39 9.64
CA ALA A 60 13.98 9.88 10.82
C ALA A 60 15.50 9.88 10.63
N ALA A 61 16.03 8.93 9.86
CA ALA A 61 17.46 8.86 9.55
C ALA A 61 17.87 9.76 8.40
N ALA A 62 16.93 10.26 7.60
CA ALA A 62 17.23 11.10 6.44
C ALA A 62 17.62 12.52 6.87
N ALA A 63 18.74 13.00 6.33
CA ALA A 63 19.15 14.39 6.49
C ALA A 63 18.60 15.17 5.29
N PRO A 64 17.67 16.13 5.49
CA PRO A 64 17.14 16.91 4.38
C PRO A 64 18.22 17.81 3.79
N ALA A 65 18.27 17.90 2.45
CA ALA A 65 19.04 18.94 1.79
C ALA A 65 18.42 20.29 2.12
N PRO A 66 19.22 21.33 2.41
CA PRO A 66 18.67 22.64 2.76
C PRO A 66 17.77 23.18 1.65
N GLY A 67 16.49 23.43 1.97
CA GLY A 67 15.55 24.16 1.13
C GLY A 67 14.71 23.32 0.16
N ASP A 68 15.07 22.07 -0.14
CA ASP A 68 14.44 21.32 -1.23
C ASP A 68 13.46 20.23 -0.76
N GLY A 69 13.38 19.95 0.54
CA GLY A 69 12.60 18.86 1.08
C GLY A 69 13.19 17.49 0.75
N LEU A 70 12.40 16.45 1.01
CA LEU A 70 12.80 15.07 0.75
C LEU A 70 12.06 14.50 -0.44
N GLU A 71 12.79 13.93 -1.36
CA GLU A 71 12.24 13.09 -2.42
C GLU A 71 12.35 11.64 -1.98
N VAL A 72 11.23 10.93 -1.94
CA VAL A 72 11.16 9.57 -1.40
C VAL A 72 10.79 8.58 -2.50
N LEU A 73 11.51 7.47 -2.53
CA LEU A 73 11.21 6.34 -3.40
C LEU A 73 10.84 5.14 -2.53
N VAL A 74 9.67 4.56 -2.80
CA VAL A 74 9.21 3.34 -2.13
C VAL A 74 9.20 2.20 -3.14
N GLY A 75 9.92 1.14 -2.86
CA GLY A 75 9.91 -0.10 -3.62
C GLY A 75 8.83 -1.03 -3.12
N GLY A 76 7.79 -1.23 -3.93
CA GLY A 76 6.63 -2.04 -3.57
C GLY A 76 5.49 -1.23 -2.97
N LEU A 77 4.36 -1.26 -3.64
CA LEU A 77 3.16 -0.52 -3.22
C LEU A 77 2.30 -1.31 -2.24
N GLY A 78 1.96 -2.54 -2.57
CA GLY A 78 1.11 -3.38 -1.76
C GLY A 78 -0.20 -2.69 -1.36
N LEU A 79 -0.52 -2.76 -0.07
CA LEU A 79 -1.72 -2.12 0.49
C LEU A 79 -1.53 -0.61 0.76
N GLY A 80 -0.32 -0.07 0.54
CA GLY A 80 -0.06 1.37 0.57
C GLY A 80 0.36 1.95 1.92
N TYR A 81 0.55 1.15 2.95
CA TYR A 81 0.80 1.67 4.30
C TYR A 81 2.18 2.33 4.45
N THR A 82 3.22 1.81 3.81
CA THR A 82 4.54 2.47 3.81
C THR A 82 4.48 3.82 3.11
N ALA A 83 3.84 3.86 1.94
CA ALA A 83 3.71 5.08 1.16
C ALA A 83 2.91 6.16 1.91
N VAL A 84 1.77 5.79 2.50
CA VAL A 84 0.95 6.72 3.28
C VAL A 84 1.71 7.24 4.51
N ALA A 85 2.44 6.38 5.20
CA ALA A 85 3.26 6.80 6.34
C ALA A 85 4.31 7.84 5.91
N ALA A 86 4.92 7.66 4.74
CA ALA A 86 5.86 8.63 4.18
C ALA A 86 5.21 9.99 3.90
N LEU A 87 3.98 9.98 3.38
CA LEU A 87 3.24 11.21 3.08
C LEU A 87 2.88 12.03 4.32
N ARG A 88 2.84 11.42 5.49
CA ARG A 88 2.58 12.12 6.76
C ARG A 88 3.75 12.98 7.23
N ASP A 89 4.94 12.77 6.69
CA ASP A 89 6.10 13.62 6.98
C ASP A 89 6.05 14.87 6.09
N GLU A 90 5.94 16.02 6.71
CA GLU A 90 5.81 17.31 6.02
C GLU A 90 7.06 17.70 5.21
N ARG A 91 8.21 17.09 5.50
CA ARG A 91 9.45 17.31 4.74
C ARG A 91 9.42 16.66 3.37
N VAL A 92 8.54 15.68 3.15
CA VAL A 92 8.44 14.99 1.87
C VAL A 92 7.84 15.92 0.82
N SER A 93 8.61 16.22 -0.21
CA SER A 93 8.18 17.05 -1.34
C SER A 93 7.68 16.26 -2.53
N ALA A 94 8.15 15.02 -2.69
CA ALA A 94 7.71 14.10 -3.74
C ALA A 94 7.84 12.65 -3.26
N LEU A 95 6.87 11.84 -3.64
CA LEU A 95 6.87 10.40 -3.37
C LEU A 95 6.66 9.65 -4.68
N THR A 96 7.57 8.76 -5.00
CA THR A 96 7.43 7.81 -6.11
C THR A 96 7.34 6.41 -5.54
N VAL A 97 6.30 5.69 -5.93
CA VAL A 97 6.11 4.29 -5.53
C VAL A 97 6.19 3.42 -6.78
N ILE A 98 7.09 2.46 -6.77
CA ILE A 98 7.28 1.54 -7.89
C ILE A 98 6.72 0.18 -7.50
N ASP A 99 5.89 -0.39 -8.36
CA ASP A 99 5.41 -1.77 -8.20
C ASP A 99 5.42 -2.47 -9.56
N ARG A 100 5.86 -3.71 -9.58
CA ARG A 100 5.90 -4.52 -10.80
C ARG A 100 4.51 -5.00 -11.24
N LEU A 101 3.54 -5.01 -10.33
CA LEU A 101 2.20 -5.55 -10.57
C LEU A 101 1.22 -4.41 -10.88
N ALA A 102 0.86 -4.28 -12.14
CA ALA A 102 -0.12 -3.29 -12.58
C ALA A 102 -1.47 -3.45 -11.86
N ALA A 103 -1.85 -4.68 -11.50
CA ALA A 103 -3.07 -4.94 -10.76
C ALA A 103 -3.10 -4.21 -9.41
N VAL A 104 -1.98 -4.22 -8.68
CA VAL A 104 -1.87 -3.55 -7.37
C VAL A 104 -2.03 -2.04 -7.52
N ILE A 105 -1.38 -1.44 -8.50
CA ILE A 105 -1.55 -0.01 -8.81
C ILE A 105 -3.00 0.28 -9.16
N GLY A 106 -3.61 -0.55 -10.00
CA GLY A 106 -5.01 -0.41 -10.40
C GLY A 106 -5.98 -0.45 -9.23
N TRP A 107 -5.72 -1.26 -8.20
CA TRP A 107 -6.56 -1.29 -7.00
C TRP A 107 -6.60 0.06 -6.29
N HIS A 108 -5.45 0.72 -6.19
CA HIS A 108 -5.40 2.06 -5.59
C HIS A 108 -6.08 3.11 -6.46
N GLU A 109 -5.85 3.08 -7.77
CA GLU A 109 -6.50 4.01 -8.69
C GLU A 109 -8.02 3.85 -8.69
N ARG A 110 -8.52 2.62 -8.49
CA ARG A 110 -9.94 2.30 -8.36
C ARG A 110 -10.49 2.50 -6.94
N MET A 111 -9.69 3.00 -6.02
CA MET A 111 -10.10 3.27 -4.64
C MET A 111 -10.62 2.03 -3.89
N LEU A 112 -10.03 0.87 -4.13
CA LEU A 112 -10.47 -0.38 -3.51
C LEU A 112 -9.91 -0.62 -2.12
N LEU A 113 -8.84 0.09 -1.74
CA LEU A 113 -8.12 -0.13 -0.49
C LEU A 113 -8.28 1.05 0.48
N PRO A 114 -8.18 0.81 1.81
CA PRO A 114 -8.33 1.89 2.79
C PRO A 114 -7.35 3.06 2.59
N ALA A 115 -6.11 2.76 2.19
CA ALA A 115 -5.10 3.78 1.97
C ALA A 115 -5.24 4.52 0.63
N SER A 116 -6.05 4.02 -0.30
CA SER A 116 -6.15 4.55 -1.66
C SER A 116 -6.49 6.04 -1.74
N PRO A 117 -7.50 6.55 -1.02
CA PRO A 117 -7.86 7.96 -1.12
C PRO A 117 -6.73 8.90 -0.71
N GLU A 118 -6.04 8.59 0.38
CA GLU A 118 -4.93 9.41 0.88
C GLU A 118 -3.73 9.36 -0.06
N LEU A 119 -3.43 8.17 -0.60
CA LEU A 119 -2.31 7.95 -1.50
C LEU A 119 -2.52 8.62 -2.86
N VAL A 120 -3.62 8.31 -3.52
CA VAL A 120 -3.92 8.79 -4.88
C VAL A 120 -4.31 10.27 -4.88
N GLY A 121 -4.95 10.72 -3.81
CA GLY A 121 -5.37 12.11 -3.66
C GLY A 121 -4.25 13.09 -3.33
N ASP A 122 -3.07 12.61 -2.95
CA ASP A 122 -1.95 13.47 -2.61
C ASP A 122 -1.17 13.86 -3.88
N PRO A 123 -1.05 15.17 -4.20
CA PRO A 123 -0.38 15.61 -5.43
C PRO A 123 1.12 15.30 -5.47
N ARG A 124 1.74 14.95 -4.35
CA ARG A 124 3.15 14.56 -4.29
C ARG A 124 3.40 13.14 -4.80
N THR A 125 2.33 12.33 -4.93
CA THR A 125 2.44 10.89 -5.22
C THR A 125 2.49 10.60 -6.72
N ALA A 126 3.46 9.79 -7.12
CA ALA A 126 3.52 9.16 -8.44
C ALA A 126 3.58 7.64 -8.26
N LEU A 127 2.67 6.93 -8.90
CA LEU A 127 2.65 5.46 -8.94
C LEU A 127 3.21 4.99 -10.29
N VAL A 128 4.24 4.16 -10.25
CA VAL A 128 4.97 3.71 -11.44
C VAL A 128 4.96 2.19 -11.50
N CYS A 129 4.51 1.66 -12.64
CA CYS A 129 4.57 0.22 -12.89
C CYS A 129 5.92 -0.11 -13.55
N ASP A 130 6.83 -0.64 -12.76
CA ASP A 130 8.17 -1.04 -13.22
C ASP A 130 8.76 -2.01 -12.20
N ASP A 131 9.93 -2.54 -12.52
CA ASP A 131 10.61 -3.52 -11.67
C ASP A 131 11.87 -2.94 -11.04
#